data_644f061d2115e4827d905366ec677e18
#
_entry.id   644f061d2115e4827d905366ec677e18
#
_cell.length_a   1.000
_cell.length_b   1.000
_cell.length_c   1.000
_cell.angle_alpha   90.00
_cell.angle_beta   90.00
_cell.angle_gamma   90.00
#
_symmetry.space_group_name_H-M   'P 1'
#
loop_
_entity.id
_entity.type
_entity.pdbx_description
1 polymer ?
#
loop_
_entity_poly.entity_id
_entity_poly.type
_entity_poly.pdbx_seq_one_letter_code
_entity_poly.pdbx_strand_id
1 'polypeptide(L)'
;MCGIIAAASNRNVGKLLVQGLHKMEYRGYDSAGIALHQDDGIAHLRTLGKVQLLEERMISEKPRSKLGIAHTRWATHGEPSETNAHPHKSQDSIYIVHNGIIENYVQLKEDLKQNGYEFSSQTDSELIAHLLDHHINQGQSMVDAMYAAKEKLEGAYAIAAIDIKDSTNLVIARNKSPLLIGIGTDEMFAASDPLAIAQQTNDFIFLEDGDVAEISANTYKIFDESKKEVVREITRIDISAEAASKGEYRHYMEKEIYEQPEAVSNTIDGRIGGEDVLDNIFGLGSSDLFSKVRRIQIVACGTSLHAGRVAANWFSSIAEL
;
A
#
# COMPACT_ATOMS: atom_id res chain seq x y z
N MET A 1 -2.22 7.12 -6.99
CA MET A 1 -1.42 5.98 -6.42
C MET A 1 -2.38 4.92 -5.91
N CYS A 2 -2.06 3.65 -6.11
CA CYS A 2 -2.86 2.53 -5.64
C CYS A 2 -2.98 2.47 -4.10
N GLY A 3 -4.02 1.79 -3.59
CA GLY A 3 -4.23 1.60 -2.16
C GLY A 3 -4.43 0.12 -1.82
N ILE A 4 -3.68 -0.39 -0.84
CA ILE A 4 -3.84 -1.73 -0.28
C ILE A 4 -4.48 -1.64 1.11
N ILE A 5 -5.43 -2.52 1.38
CA ILE A 5 -5.89 -2.83 2.73
C ILE A 5 -6.15 -4.33 2.83
N ALA A 6 -5.72 -4.94 3.95
CA ALA A 6 -5.97 -6.33 4.28
C ALA A 6 -6.34 -6.44 5.76
N ALA A 7 -7.08 -7.49 6.12
CA ALA A 7 -7.48 -7.72 7.50
C ALA A 7 -7.62 -9.21 7.80
N ALA A 8 -7.17 -9.60 8.99
CA ALA A 8 -7.48 -10.84 9.67
C ALA A 8 -8.15 -10.52 11.01
N SER A 9 -9.34 -11.06 11.30
CA SER A 9 -10.16 -10.64 12.44
C SER A 9 -11.06 -11.78 12.93
N ASN A 10 -11.57 -11.63 14.13
CA ASN A 10 -12.63 -12.50 14.65
C ASN A 10 -14.05 -12.07 14.23
N ARG A 11 -14.20 -10.92 13.57
CA ARG A 11 -15.46 -10.40 13.01
C ARG A 11 -15.43 -10.34 11.48
N ASN A 12 -16.58 -10.05 10.86
CA ASN A 12 -16.65 -9.87 9.41
C ASN A 12 -15.88 -8.61 8.96
N VAL A 13 -14.87 -8.79 8.10
CA VAL A 13 -13.97 -7.75 7.63
C VAL A 13 -14.44 -7.03 6.35
N GLY A 14 -15.42 -7.58 5.62
CA GLY A 14 -15.80 -7.06 4.30
C GLY A 14 -16.14 -5.57 4.28
N LYS A 15 -17.00 -5.12 5.22
CA LYS A 15 -17.38 -3.70 5.34
C LYS A 15 -16.19 -2.82 5.72
N LEU A 16 -15.35 -3.29 6.61
CA LEU A 16 -14.16 -2.58 7.07
C LEU A 16 -13.19 -2.33 5.91
N LEU A 17 -12.93 -3.36 5.11
CA LEU A 17 -12.04 -3.25 3.95
C LEU A 17 -12.57 -2.23 2.93
N VAL A 18 -13.86 -2.26 2.61
CA VAL A 18 -14.47 -1.26 1.70
C VAL A 18 -14.37 0.15 2.28
N GLN A 19 -14.63 0.33 3.57
CA GLN A 19 -14.48 1.63 4.24
C GLN A 19 -13.03 2.15 4.19
N GLY A 20 -12.04 1.27 4.34
CA GLY A 20 -10.63 1.62 4.19
C GLY A 20 -10.29 2.03 2.76
N LEU A 21 -10.86 1.36 1.74
CA LEU A 21 -10.69 1.76 0.34
C LEU A 21 -11.26 3.16 0.08
N HIS A 22 -12.45 3.48 0.61
CA HIS A 22 -13.02 4.83 0.49
C HIS A 22 -12.11 5.92 1.03
N LYS A 23 -11.39 5.64 2.13
CA LYS A 23 -10.42 6.58 2.71
C LYS A 23 -9.17 6.77 1.87
N MET A 24 -8.87 5.85 0.96
CA MET A 24 -7.75 5.94 0.03
C MET A 24 -8.13 6.48 -1.35
N GLU A 25 -9.42 6.77 -1.63
CA GLU A 25 -9.87 7.30 -2.92
C GLU A 25 -9.20 8.63 -3.29
N TYR A 26 -8.78 9.44 -2.30
CA TYR A 26 -8.06 10.69 -2.55
C TYR A 26 -6.77 10.51 -3.34
N ARG A 27 -6.17 9.31 -3.30
CA ARG A 27 -4.95 8.98 -4.03
C ARG A 27 -5.17 8.78 -5.53
N GLY A 28 -6.43 8.74 -5.97
CA GLY A 28 -6.84 8.43 -7.33
C GLY A 28 -7.02 6.93 -7.58
N TYR A 29 -7.97 6.58 -8.44
CA TYR A 29 -8.32 5.18 -8.77
C TYR A 29 -9.02 5.11 -10.13
N ASP A 30 -8.93 3.94 -10.77
CA ASP A 30 -9.69 3.56 -11.97
C ASP A 30 -10.56 2.33 -11.73
N SER A 31 -10.22 1.54 -10.73
CA SER A 31 -10.95 0.33 -10.37
C SER A 31 -10.71 -0.01 -8.89
N ALA A 32 -11.60 -0.85 -8.34
CA ALA A 32 -11.52 -1.35 -6.99
C ALA A 32 -11.88 -2.83 -6.94
N GLY A 33 -11.37 -3.56 -5.94
CA GLY A 33 -11.79 -4.93 -5.74
C GLY A 33 -11.37 -5.49 -4.41
N ILE A 34 -11.93 -6.67 -4.10
CA ILE A 34 -11.80 -7.36 -2.82
C ILE A 34 -11.79 -8.86 -3.03
N ALA A 35 -10.98 -9.57 -2.26
CA ALA A 35 -11.04 -11.02 -2.11
C ALA A 35 -11.23 -11.36 -0.63
N LEU A 36 -12.25 -12.14 -0.34
CA LEU A 36 -12.69 -12.52 1.01
C LEU A 36 -12.72 -14.02 1.15
N HIS A 37 -11.96 -14.56 2.10
CA HIS A 37 -11.92 -15.99 2.38
C HIS A 37 -13.26 -16.42 3.02
N GLN A 38 -13.94 -17.39 2.40
CA GLN A 38 -15.20 -18.00 2.88
C GLN A 38 -15.00 -19.49 3.13
N ASP A 39 -15.94 -20.12 3.77
CA ASP A 39 -15.87 -21.57 4.09
C ASP A 39 -15.83 -22.44 2.82
N ASP A 40 -16.42 -21.95 1.73
CA ASP A 40 -16.57 -22.64 0.44
C ASP A 40 -15.68 -22.07 -0.69
N GLY A 41 -14.76 -21.17 -0.37
CA GLY A 41 -13.88 -20.57 -1.35
C GLY A 41 -13.52 -19.10 -1.09
N ILE A 42 -13.25 -18.37 -2.14
CA ILE A 42 -12.93 -16.93 -2.09
C ILE A 42 -14.02 -16.13 -2.82
N ALA A 43 -14.74 -15.27 -2.11
CA ALA A 43 -15.57 -14.26 -2.75
C ALA A 43 -14.65 -13.21 -3.38
N HIS A 44 -14.62 -13.14 -4.72
CA HIS A 44 -13.74 -12.29 -5.51
C HIS A 44 -14.57 -11.28 -6.31
N LEU A 45 -14.59 -10.02 -5.87
CA LEU A 45 -15.37 -8.95 -6.49
C LEU A 45 -14.44 -7.85 -7.00
N ARG A 46 -14.66 -7.42 -8.23
CA ARG A 46 -13.92 -6.33 -8.87
C ARG A 46 -14.88 -5.42 -9.60
N THR A 47 -14.63 -4.12 -9.58
CA THR A 47 -15.45 -3.11 -10.28
C THR A 47 -14.56 -2.09 -10.95
N LEU A 48 -14.98 -1.61 -12.10
CA LEU A 48 -14.40 -0.45 -12.77
C LEU A 48 -14.99 0.82 -12.17
N GLY A 49 -14.16 1.82 -11.87
CA GLY A 49 -14.57 3.12 -11.33
C GLY A 49 -14.56 3.19 -9.81
N LYS A 50 -15.57 3.82 -9.23
CA LYS A 50 -15.61 4.20 -7.81
C LYS A 50 -15.74 3.01 -6.86
N VAL A 51 -15.13 3.12 -5.67
CA VAL A 51 -15.27 2.16 -4.57
C VAL A 51 -16.75 1.95 -4.18
N GLN A 52 -17.59 2.96 -4.39
CA GLN A 52 -19.05 2.86 -4.19
C GLN A 52 -19.65 1.69 -4.99
N LEU A 53 -19.22 1.43 -6.23
CA LEU A 53 -19.74 0.32 -7.03
C LEU A 53 -19.35 -1.04 -6.42
N LEU A 54 -18.16 -1.14 -5.85
CA LEU A 54 -17.76 -2.32 -5.09
C LEU A 54 -18.61 -2.48 -3.82
N GLU A 55 -18.89 -1.39 -3.11
CA GLU A 55 -19.76 -1.40 -1.93
C GLU A 55 -21.17 -1.88 -2.28
N GLU A 56 -21.75 -1.42 -3.39
CA GLU A 56 -23.07 -1.86 -3.87
C GLU A 56 -23.09 -3.37 -4.16
N ARG A 57 -22.02 -3.92 -4.79
CA ARG A 57 -21.87 -5.37 -4.98
C ARG A 57 -21.75 -6.11 -3.66
N MET A 58 -20.95 -5.63 -2.73
CA MET A 58 -20.80 -6.21 -1.39
C MET A 58 -22.12 -6.24 -0.61
N ILE A 59 -22.96 -5.20 -0.75
CA ILE A 59 -24.30 -5.15 -0.14
C ILE A 59 -25.24 -6.17 -0.78
N SER A 60 -25.16 -6.36 -2.10
CA SER A 60 -25.98 -7.33 -2.84
C SER A 60 -25.60 -8.78 -2.53
N GLU A 61 -24.30 -9.09 -2.59
CA GLU A 61 -23.79 -10.47 -2.45
C GLU A 61 -23.61 -10.90 -0.98
N LYS A 62 -23.47 -9.94 -0.07
CA LYS A 62 -23.34 -10.12 1.40
C LYS A 62 -22.31 -11.18 1.82
N PRO A 63 -21.10 -11.17 1.26
CA PRO A 63 -20.10 -12.13 1.68
C PRO A 63 -19.72 -11.91 3.14
N ARG A 64 -19.48 -13.03 3.86
CA ARG A 64 -19.01 -12.99 5.24
C ARG A 64 -17.64 -13.61 5.31
N SER A 65 -16.69 -12.88 5.87
CA SER A 65 -15.30 -13.33 5.98
C SER A 65 -14.61 -12.73 7.18
N LYS A 66 -13.68 -13.47 7.74
CA LYS A 66 -12.77 -13.04 8.79
C LYS A 66 -11.37 -12.68 8.24
N LEU A 67 -11.11 -13.01 6.99
CA LEU A 67 -9.84 -12.81 6.31
C LEU A 67 -10.09 -12.23 4.91
N GLY A 68 -9.41 -11.15 4.56
CA GLY A 68 -9.56 -10.58 3.23
C GLY A 68 -8.51 -9.54 2.86
N ILE A 69 -8.40 -9.30 1.56
CA ILE A 69 -7.54 -8.30 0.94
C ILE A 69 -8.36 -7.44 -0.01
N ALA A 70 -8.09 -6.16 -0.09
CA ALA A 70 -8.78 -5.24 -0.97
C ALA A 70 -7.84 -4.17 -1.53
N HIS A 71 -8.22 -3.57 -2.65
CA HIS A 71 -7.35 -2.70 -3.42
C HIS A 71 -8.13 -1.63 -4.18
N THR A 72 -7.56 -0.42 -4.27
CA THR A 72 -7.90 0.58 -5.28
C THR A 72 -6.74 0.72 -6.25
N ARG A 73 -7.01 0.53 -7.55
CA ARG A 73 -6.00 0.56 -8.60
C ARG A 73 -5.96 1.93 -9.28
N TRP A 74 -4.75 2.40 -9.53
CA TRP A 74 -4.45 3.43 -10.52
C TRP A 74 -3.56 2.81 -11.59
N ALA A 75 -4.07 2.68 -12.82
CA ALA A 75 -3.42 1.93 -13.87
C ALA A 75 -2.01 2.46 -14.19
N THR A 76 -1.03 1.55 -14.15
CA THR A 76 0.34 1.75 -14.64
C THR A 76 0.59 0.83 -15.85
N HIS A 77 0.10 -0.41 -15.80
CA HIS A 77 0.17 -1.42 -16.86
C HIS A 77 -1.22 -1.97 -17.17
N GLY A 78 -1.57 -2.02 -18.44
CA GLY A 78 -2.90 -2.46 -18.90
C GLY A 78 -3.98 -1.39 -18.74
N GLU A 79 -4.96 -1.40 -19.62
CA GLU A 79 -6.10 -0.47 -19.58
C GLU A 79 -6.98 -0.66 -18.35
N PRO A 80 -7.74 0.36 -17.94
CA PRO A 80 -8.76 0.20 -16.91
C PRO A 80 -9.83 -0.81 -17.36
N SER A 81 -9.90 -1.96 -16.67
CA SER A 81 -10.88 -3.02 -16.90
C SER A 81 -11.05 -3.87 -15.64
N GLU A 82 -12.16 -4.59 -15.51
CA GLU A 82 -12.35 -5.51 -14.39
C GLU A 82 -11.30 -6.63 -14.38
N THR A 83 -10.85 -7.08 -15.54
CA THR A 83 -9.80 -8.11 -15.66
C THR A 83 -8.46 -7.63 -15.13
N ASN A 84 -8.15 -6.36 -15.33
CA ASN A 84 -6.92 -5.71 -14.85
C ASN A 84 -7.03 -5.16 -13.43
N ALA A 85 -8.24 -5.16 -12.84
CA ALA A 85 -8.44 -4.75 -11.45
C ALA A 85 -7.91 -5.82 -10.48
N HIS A 86 -7.36 -5.37 -9.35
CA HIS A 86 -6.99 -6.23 -8.24
C HIS A 86 -8.22 -6.64 -7.41
N PRO A 87 -8.16 -7.74 -6.66
CA PRO A 87 -7.08 -8.72 -6.53
C PRO A 87 -6.85 -9.55 -7.80
N HIS A 88 -5.58 -9.91 -8.09
CA HIS A 88 -5.24 -10.93 -9.07
C HIS A 88 -5.18 -12.30 -8.41
N LYS A 89 -5.32 -13.38 -9.22
CA LYS A 89 -5.35 -14.74 -8.71
C LYS A 89 -4.53 -15.70 -9.56
N SER A 90 -4.16 -16.83 -8.97
CA SER A 90 -3.63 -17.99 -9.67
C SER A 90 -4.51 -19.21 -9.38
N GLN A 91 -5.06 -19.85 -10.43
CA GLN A 91 -5.79 -21.12 -10.37
C GLN A 91 -6.87 -21.21 -9.27
N ASP A 92 -7.50 -20.12 -8.91
CA ASP A 92 -8.45 -19.98 -7.79
C ASP A 92 -7.91 -20.39 -6.39
N SER A 93 -6.57 -20.47 -6.25
CA SER A 93 -5.88 -20.86 -5.01
C SER A 93 -5.30 -19.68 -4.28
N ILE A 94 -4.52 -18.85 -4.97
CA ILE A 94 -3.80 -17.72 -4.41
C ILE A 94 -4.38 -16.41 -4.95
N TYR A 95 -4.65 -15.48 -4.04
CA TYR A 95 -5.13 -14.13 -4.38
C TYR A 95 -4.18 -13.10 -3.83
N ILE A 96 -3.85 -12.08 -4.63
CA ILE A 96 -2.92 -11.03 -4.25
C ILE A 96 -3.44 -9.64 -4.60
N VAL A 97 -2.99 -8.66 -3.84
CA VAL A 97 -3.01 -7.25 -4.20
C VAL A 97 -1.59 -6.71 -4.21
N HIS A 98 -1.30 -5.78 -5.10
CA HIS A 98 0.04 -5.26 -5.33
C HIS A 98 0.00 -3.76 -5.62
N ASN A 99 0.85 -3.01 -4.95
CA ASN A 99 1.22 -1.64 -5.27
C ASN A 99 2.67 -1.62 -5.75
N GLY A 100 2.93 -1.00 -6.88
CA GLY A 100 4.28 -0.86 -7.39
C GLY A 100 4.41 -1.22 -8.86
N ILE A 101 5.62 -1.53 -9.28
CA ILE A 101 5.95 -1.96 -10.64
C ILE A 101 7.00 -3.06 -10.57
N ILE A 102 6.74 -4.16 -11.27
CA ILE A 102 7.71 -5.25 -11.46
C ILE A 102 8.42 -5.02 -12.79
N GLU A 103 9.66 -4.55 -12.71
CA GLU A 103 10.42 -4.08 -13.88
C GLU A 103 10.77 -5.23 -14.85
N ASN A 104 11.05 -6.42 -14.33
CA ASN A 104 11.39 -7.61 -15.12
C ASN A 104 10.19 -8.52 -15.45
N TYR A 105 8.94 -7.97 -15.38
CA TYR A 105 7.71 -8.76 -15.52
C TYR A 105 7.61 -9.52 -16.85
N VAL A 106 8.15 -8.99 -17.94
CA VAL A 106 8.07 -9.60 -19.26
C VAL A 106 8.80 -10.96 -19.27
N GLN A 107 10.02 -10.99 -18.72
CA GLN A 107 10.81 -12.22 -18.65
C GLN A 107 10.13 -13.26 -17.74
N LEU A 108 9.71 -12.85 -16.55
CA LEU A 108 9.06 -13.74 -15.59
C LEU A 108 7.73 -14.31 -16.14
N LYS A 109 6.98 -13.50 -16.90
CA LYS A 109 5.75 -13.92 -17.55
C LYS A 109 5.99 -15.04 -18.57
N GLU A 110 7.03 -14.93 -19.38
CA GLU A 110 7.37 -15.98 -20.36
C GLU A 110 7.84 -17.26 -19.68
N ASP A 111 8.63 -17.16 -18.60
CA ASP A 111 9.08 -18.32 -17.82
C ASP A 111 7.88 -19.05 -17.17
N LEU A 112 6.91 -18.31 -16.63
CA LEU A 112 5.69 -18.87 -16.05
C LEU A 112 4.79 -19.53 -17.10
N LYS A 113 4.66 -18.96 -18.31
CA LYS A 113 3.93 -19.59 -19.41
C LYS A 113 4.55 -20.93 -19.82
N GLN A 114 5.88 -21.04 -19.84
CA GLN A 114 6.57 -22.30 -20.11
C GLN A 114 6.29 -23.35 -19.02
N ASN A 115 5.96 -22.91 -17.80
CA ASN A 115 5.53 -23.77 -16.70
C ASN A 115 4.00 -24.02 -16.68
N GLY A 116 3.28 -23.62 -17.73
CA GLY A 116 1.85 -23.92 -17.90
C GLY A 116 0.89 -22.92 -17.25
N TYR A 117 1.39 -21.74 -16.82
CA TYR A 117 0.52 -20.68 -16.29
C TYR A 117 -0.10 -19.85 -17.41
N GLU A 118 -1.41 -19.64 -17.35
CA GLU A 118 -2.17 -18.79 -18.25
C GLU A 118 -2.43 -17.43 -17.60
N PHE A 119 -2.23 -16.36 -18.36
CA PHE A 119 -2.42 -14.99 -17.91
C PHE A 119 -3.71 -14.42 -18.45
N SER A 120 -4.56 -13.95 -17.58
CA SER A 120 -5.85 -13.32 -17.89
C SER A 120 -5.75 -11.80 -18.03
N SER A 121 -4.77 -11.17 -17.36
CA SER A 121 -4.61 -9.73 -17.32
C SER A 121 -3.43 -9.22 -18.10
N GLN A 122 -3.44 -7.91 -18.33
CA GLN A 122 -2.35 -7.17 -18.96
C GLN A 122 -1.38 -6.57 -17.92
N THR A 123 -1.61 -6.82 -16.62
CA THR A 123 -0.83 -6.23 -15.54
C THR A 123 0.48 -6.98 -15.30
N ASP A 124 1.41 -6.28 -14.67
CA ASP A 124 2.62 -6.86 -14.12
C ASP A 124 2.38 -7.61 -12.78
N SER A 125 1.19 -7.46 -12.22
CA SER A 125 0.86 -7.97 -10.88
C SER A 125 0.44 -9.44 -10.88
N GLU A 126 -0.26 -9.92 -11.92
CA GLU A 126 -0.79 -11.29 -11.97
C GLU A 126 0.31 -12.36 -11.82
N LEU A 127 1.52 -12.06 -12.36
CA LEU A 127 2.67 -12.98 -12.26
C LEU A 127 3.04 -13.30 -10.79
N ILE A 128 2.79 -12.37 -9.86
CA ILE A 128 3.09 -12.57 -8.45
C ILE A 128 2.22 -13.70 -7.88
N ALA A 129 0.94 -13.70 -8.22
CA ALA A 129 0.03 -14.79 -7.81
C ALA A 129 0.52 -16.15 -8.36
N HIS A 130 0.94 -16.18 -9.63
CA HIS A 130 1.48 -17.40 -10.24
C HIS A 130 2.81 -17.86 -9.64
N LEU A 131 3.71 -16.94 -9.31
CA LEU A 131 4.96 -17.28 -8.61
C LEU A 131 4.68 -17.89 -7.24
N LEU A 132 3.79 -17.30 -6.45
CA LEU A 132 3.41 -17.84 -5.14
C LEU A 132 2.79 -19.23 -5.27
N ASP A 133 1.83 -19.39 -6.17
CA ASP A 133 1.18 -20.68 -6.43
C ASP A 133 2.19 -21.75 -6.87
N HIS A 134 3.13 -21.40 -7.74
CA HIS A 134 4.19 -22.29 -8.19
C HIS A 134 5.01 -22.86 -7.02
N HIS A 135 5.43 -22.01 -6.10
CA HIS A 135 6.22 -22.42 -4.95
C HIS A 135 5.41 -23.17 -3.89
N ILE A 136 4.14 -22.77 -3.67
CA ILE A 136 3.24 -23.48 -2.77
C ILE A 136 2.91 -24.89 -3.29
N ASN A 137 2.74 -25.06 -4.59
CA ASN A 137 2.55 -26.37 -5.20
C ASN A 137 3.79 -27.29 -5.12
N GLN A 138 4.98 -26.72 -4.84
CA GLN A 138 6.20 -27.45 -4.49
C GLN A 138 6.31 -27.80 -3.01
N GLY A 139 5.28 -27.48 -2.18
CA GLY A 139 5.22 -27.79 -0.76
C GLY A 139 5.83 -26.73 0.17
N GLN A 140 6.13 -25.53 -0.36
CA GLN A 140 6.61 -24.42 0.47
C GLN A 140 5.44 -23.76 1.24
N SER A 141 5.75 -23.17 2.39
CA SER A 141 4.81 -22.29 3.09
C SER A 141 4.58 -21.00 2.30
N MET A 142 3.49 -20.24 2.59
CA MET A 142 3.24 -18.95 1.95
C MET A 142 4.39 -17.97 2.21
N VAL A 143 4.98 -17.99 3.41
CA VAL A 143 6.15 -17.14 3.75
C VAL A 143 7.35 -17.52 2.91
N ASP A 144 7.67 -18.82 2.76
CA ASP A 144 8.79 -19.28 1.93
C ASP A 144 8.55 -18.99 0.45
N ALA A 145 7.32 -19.21 -0.03
CA ALA A 145 6.92 -18.86 -1.40
C ALA A 145 7.06 -17.35 -1.67
N MET A 146 6.73 -16.50 -0.69
CA MET A 146 6.92 -15.05 -0.80
C MET A 146 8.42 -14.69 -0.92
N TYR A 147 9.30 -15.35 -0.15
CA TYR A 147 10.75 -15.15 -0.30
C TYR A 147 11.27 -15.63 -1.66
N ALA A 148 10.85 -16.81 -2.11
CA ALA A 148 11.24 -17.32 -3.41
C ALA A 148 10.75 -16.43 -4.56
N ALA A 149 9.57 -15.83 -4.44
CA ALA A 149 9.09 -14.83 -5.38
C ALA A 149 9.95 -13.55 -5.32
N LYS A 150 10.23 -13.01 -4.14
CA LYS A 150 11.07 -11.83 -3.94
C LYS A 150 12.45 -11.95 -4.57
N GLU A 151 13.08 -13.13 -4.50
CA GLU A 151 14.40 -13.38 -5.14
C GLU A 151 14.36 -13.20 -6.67
N LYS A 152 13.19 -13.30 -7.28
CA LYS A 152 12.99 -13.14 -8.73
C LYS A 152 12.48 -11.75 -9.13
N LEU A 153 11.80 -11.05 -8.22
CA LEU A 153 11.14 -9.77 -8.52
C LEU A 153 12.15 -8.62 -8.49
N GLU A 154 12.18 -7.83 -9.56
CA GLU A 154 12.93 -6.57 -9.64
C GLU A 154 11.95 -5.40 -9.63
N GLY A 155 12.25 -4.34 -8.85
CA GLY A 155 11.44 -3.12 -8.79
C GLY A 155 10.94 -2.78 -7.38
N ALA A 156 9.93 -1.92 -7.31
CA ALA A 156 9.32 -1.49 -6.07
C ALA A 156 7.95 -2.15 -5.92
N TYR A 157 7.68 -2.75 -4.75
CA TYR A 157 6.40 -3.41 -4.49
C TYR A 157 5.98 -3.40 -3.02
N ALA A 158 4.68 -3.41 -2.81
CA ALA A 158 4.01 -3.82 -1.60
C ALA A 158 2.95 -4.87 -2.00
N ILE A 159 2.97 -6.03 -1.36
CA ILE A 159 2.14 -7.18 -1.71
C ILE A 159 1.37 -7.62 -0.47
N ALA A 160 0.08 -7.96 -0.63
CA ALA A 160 -0.66 -8.76 0.34
C ALA A 160 -1.30 -9.96 -0.37
N ALA A 161 -1.17 -11.13 0.24
CA ALA A 161 -1.59 -12.41 -0.34
C ALA A 161 -2.41 -13.25 0.65
N ILE A 162 -3.41 -13.98 0.14
CA ILE A 162 -4.17 -14.99 0.86
C ILE A 162 -4.22 -16.29 0.04
N ASP A 163 -4.25 -17.42 0.75
CA ASP A 163 -4.39 -18.76 0.19
C ASP A 163 -5.78 -19.30 0.53
N ILE A 164 -6.47 -19.90 -0.44
CA ILE A 164 -7.76 -20.55 -0.23
C ILE A 164 -7.70 -21.68 0.82
N LYS A 165 -6.51 -22.27 1.00
CA LYS A 165 -6.30 -23.35 1.98
C LYS A 165 -6.05 -22.86 3.41
N ASP A 166 -5.77 -21.57 3.59
CA ASP A 166 -5.53 -20.94 4.89
C ASP A 166 -6.56 -19.85 5.17
N SER A 167 -7.52 -20.15 6.01
CA SER A 167 -8.60 -19.22 6.41
C SER A 167 -8.20 -18.26 7.53
N THR A 168 -6.96 -18.33 8.01
CA THR A 168 -6.52 -17.65 9.23
C THR A 168 -5.40 -16.63 9.01
N ASN A 169 -4.52 -16.90 8.08
CA ASN A 169 -3.33 -16.09 7.86
C ASN A 169 -3.36 -15.38 6.50
N LEU A 170 -2.82 -14.19 6.48
CA LEU A 170 -2.40 -13.50 5.27
C LEU A 170 -0.90 -13.22 5.36
N VAL A 171 -0.25 -13.13 4.22
CA VAL A 171 1.18 -12.80 4.14
C VAL A 171 1.36 -11.53 3.34
N ILE A 172 2.20 -10.63 3.86
CA ILE A 172 2.53 -9.37 3.24
C ILE A 172 4.03 -9.25 3.01
N ALA A 173 4.43 -8.50 2.01
CA ALA A 173 5.83 -8.21 1.72
C ALA A 173 6.00 -6.76 1.25
N ARG A 174 7.13 -6.16 1.62
CA ARG A 174 7.48 -4.80 1.23
C ARG A 174 8.87 -4.72 0.60
N ASN A 175 8.97 -3.95 -0.47
CA ASN A 175 10.22 -3.46 -1.03
C ASN A 175 9.98 -2.07 -1.66
N LYS A 176 10.51 -1.00 -1.05
CA LYS A 176 10.42 0.41 -1.46
C LYS A 176 9.01 1.03 -1.46
N SER A 177 7.95 0.26 -1.73
CA SER A 177 6.56 0.74 -1.65
C SER A 177 6.05 0.70 -0.20
N PRO A 178 5.28 1.70 0.28
CA PRO A 178 4.84 1.74 1.66
C PRO A 178 3.88 0.59 2.00
N LEU A 179 4.12 -0.05 3.15
CA LEU A 179 3.24 -1.04 3.75
C LEU A 179 3.46 -1.07 5.27
N LEU A 180 2.39 -1.20 6.02
CA LEU A 180 2.39 -1.23 7.48
C LEU A 180 1.41 -2.27 8.01
N ILE A 181 1.60 -2.67 9.28
CA ILE A 181 0.68 -3.49 10.05
C ILE A 181 -0.02 -2.57 11.05
N GLY A 182 -1.35 -2.69 11.18
CA GLY A 182 -2.13 -2.08 12.24
C GLY A 182 -2.52 -3.11 13.28
N ILE A 183 -2.29 -2.80 14.56
CA ILE A 183 -2.57 -3.68 15.69
C ILE A 183 -3.91 -3.29 16.31
N GLY A 184 -4.94 -4.11 16.13
CA GLY A 184 -6.24 -3.95 16.78
C GLY A 184 -6.46 -4.92 17.93
N THR A 185 -7.65 -4.88 18.51
CA THR A 185 -8.08 -5.84 19.54
C THR A 185 -8.76 -7.04 18.86
N ASP A 186 -8.16 -8.22 18.95
CA ASP A 186 -8.60 -9.45 18.27
C ASP A 186 -8.72 -9.31 16.75
N GLU A 187 -7.93 -8.40 16.18
CA GLU A 187 -7.85 -8.14 14.75
C GLU A 187 -6.53 -7.48 14.36
N MET A 188 -6.00 -7.84 13.22
CA MET A 188 -4.80 -7.25 12.64
C MET A 188 -5.09 -6.81 11.22
N PHE A 189 -4.39 -5.76 10.83
CA PHE A 189 -4.56 -5.12 9.51
C PHE A 189 -3.22 -5.00 8.81
N ALA A 190 -3.26 -4.96 7.48
CA ALA A 190 -2.17 -4.41 6.68
C ALA A 190 -2.72 -3.31 5.78
N ALA A 191 -1.97 -2.23 5.61
CA ALA A 191 -2.37 -1.14 4.74
C ALA A 191 -1.16 -0.43 4.11
N SER A 192 -1.37 0.16 2.95
CA SER A 192 -0.37 1.04 2.33
C SER A 192 -0.41 2.48 2.85
N ASP A 193 -1.40 2.79 3.70
CA ASP A 193 -1.63 4.11 4.28
C ASP A 193 -2.32 3.95 5.64
N PRO A 194 -1.81 4.55 6.72
CA PRO A 194 -2.44 4.45 8.04
C PRO A 194 -3.87 5.02 8.07
N LEU A 195 -4.21 5.97 7.20
CA LEU A 195 -5.56 6.53 7.08
C LEU A 195 -6.61 5.47 6.77
N ALA A 196 -6.26 4.41 6.03
CA ALA A 196 -7.18 3.34 5.67
C ALA A 196 -7.77 2.63 6.91
N ILE A 197 -6.98 2.54 7.99
CA ILE A 197 -7.32 1.79 9.20
C ILE A 197 -7.30 2.65 10.49
N ALA A 198 -7.19 3.97 10.38
CA ALA A 198 -7.12 4.89 11.50
C ALA A 198 -8.34 4.87 12.45
N GLN A 199 -9.50 4.39 11.98
CA GLN A 199 -10.69 4.20 12.84
C GLN A 199 -10.65 2.87 13.62
N GLN A 200 -9.73 1.98 13.29
CA GLN A 200 -9.63 0.66 13.89
C GLN A 200 -8.51 0.60 14.94
N THR A 201 -7.42 1.30 14.70
CA THR A 201 -6.25 1.32 15.59
C THR A 201 -5.43 2.59 15.41
N ASN A 202 -4.70 2.93 16.47
CA ASN A 202 -3.67 3.98 16.48
C ASN A 202 -2.24 3.39 16.61
N ASP A 203 -2.12 2.07 16.71
CA ASP A 203 -0.85 1.39 16.92
C ASP A 203 -0.41 0.72 15.60
N PHE A 204 0.71 1.19 15.05
CA PHE A 204 1.20 0.82 13.72
C PHE A 204 2.62 0.29 13.77
N ILE A 205 2.93 -0.68 12.93
CA ILE A 205 4.29 -1.14 12.64
C ILE A 205 4.57 -0.84 11.17
N PHE A 206 5.55 0.00 10.91
CA PHE A 206 6.03 0.25 9.56
C PHE A 206 7.05 -0.80 9.17
N LEU A 207 6.76 -1.57 8.12
CA LEU A 207 7.69 -2.54 7.61
C LEU A 207 8.91 -1.85 6.99
N GLU A 208 10.06 -2.49 7.06
CA GLU A 208 11.27 -2.09 6.35
C GLU A 208 11.38 -2.78 4.99
N ASP A 209 12.27 -2.28 4.13
CA ASP A 209 12.50 -2.89 2.81
C ASP A 209 13.07 -4.30 2.98
N GLY A 210 12.49 -5.26 2.27
CA GLY A 210 12.84 -6.67 2.39
C GLY A 210 11.99 -7.44 3.39
N ASP A 211 11.24 -6.79 4.27
CA ASP A 211 10.38 -7.47 5.24
C ASP A 211 9.27 -8.29 4.58
N VAL A 212 9.04 -9.47 5.16
CA VAL A 212 7.86 -10.32 4.95
C VAL A 212 7.17 -10.52 6.29
N ALA A 213 5.85 -10.39 6.34
CA ALA A 213 5.13 -10.66 7.57
C ALA A 213 3.96 -11.62 7.34
N GLU A 214 3.78 -12.55 8.27
CA GLU A 214 2.61 -13.40 8.42
C GLU A 214 1.70 -12.81 9.49
N ILE A 215 0.42 -12.66 9.20
CA ILE A 215 -0.54 -11.95 10.03
C ILE A 215 -1.79 -12.80 10.19
N SER A 216 -2.20 -13.00 11.44
CA SER A 216 -3.50 -13.58 11.81
C SER A 216 -4.32 -12.61 12.65
N ALA A 217 -5.51 -12.97 13.08
CA ALA A 217 -6.34 -12.09 13.91
C ALA A 217 -5.68 -11.68 15.25
N ASN A 218 -4.84 -12.54 15.81
CA ASN A 218 -4.30 -12.34 17.16
C ASN A 218 -2.77 -12.19 17.21
N THR A 219 -2.08 -12.52 16.10
CA THR A 219 -0.62 -12.56 16.09
C THR A 219 -0.06 -12.09 14.75
N TYR A 220 1.15 -11.59 14.79
CA TYR A 220 1.96 -11.33 13.61
C TYR A 220 3.39 -11.83 13.84
N LYS A 221 4.06 -12.16 12.75
CA LYS A 221 5.51 -12.44 12.72
C LYS A 221 6.10 -11.67 11.57
N ILE A 222 7.21 -11.01 11.81
CA ILE A 222 7.94 -10.25 10.79
C ILE A 222 9.30 -10.91 10.60
N PHE A 223 9.67 -11.11 9.36
CA PHE A 223 10.96 -11.67 8.97
C PHE A 223 11.69 -10.65 8.10
N ASP A 224 12.97 -10.43 8.36
CA ASP A 224 13.83 -9.54 7.59
C ASP A 224 14.26 -10.16 6.24
N GLU A 225 15.05 -9.41 5.47
CA GLU A 225 15.57 -9.86 4.18
C GLU A 225 16.33 -11.20 4.26
N SER A 226 16.92 -11.51 5.41
CA SER A 226 17.66 -12.76 5.67
C SER A 226 16.77 -13.91 6.17
N LYS A 227 15.46 -13.79 6.13
CA LYS A 227 14.46 -14.73 6.68
C LYS A 227 14.54 -14.93 8.20
N LYS A 228 15.13 -13.98 8.91
CA LYS A 228 15.23 -14.02 10.37
C LYS A 228 14.02 -13.30 10.97
N GLU A 229 13.37 -13.92 11.95
CA GLU A 229 12.31 -13.27 12.71
C GLU A 229 12.85 -12.05 13.46
N VAL A 230 12.22 -10.91 13.29
CA VAL A 230 12.60 -9.61 13.85
C VAL A 230 11.41 -8.92 14.49
N VAL A 231 11.72 -8.01 15.40
CA VAL A 231 10.73 -7.12 16.01
C VAL A 231 10.92 -5.72 15.43
N ARG A 232 9.84 -5.11 14.98
CA ARG A 232 9.80 -3.72 14.54
C ARG A 232 9.10 -2.87 15.59
N GLU A 233 9.45 -1.59 15.64
CA GLU A 233 8.89 -0.64 16.60
C GLU A 233 7.38 -0.42 16.34
N ILE A 234 6.60 -0.41 17.43
CA ILE A 234 5.19 -0.01 17.38
C ILE A 234 5.14 1.51 17.55
N THR A 235 4.69 2.19 16.52
CA THR A 235 4.51 3.64 16.50
C THR A 235 3.04 3.97 16.75
N ARG A 236 2.76 4.77 17.77
CA ARG A 236 1.42 5.28 18.03
C ARG A 236 1.20 6.58 17.29
N ILE A 237 0.18 6.62 16.43
CA ILE A 237 -0.20 7.81 15.66
C ILE A 237 -1.66 8.12 15.97
N ASP A 238 -1.91 9.25 16.61
CA ASP A 238 -3.27 9.76 16.81
C ASP A 238 -3.72 10.49 15.54
N ILE A 239 -4.38 9.74 14.66
CA ILE A 239 -5.00 10.30 13.48
C ILE A 239 -6.41 10.74 13.89
N SER A 240 -6.65 12.04 13.96
CA SER A 240 -7.98 12.55 14.26
C SER A 240 -8.96 12.09 13.18
N ALA A 241 -10.17 11.70 13.59
CA ALA A 241 -11.23 11.30 12.66
C ALA A 241 -11.56 12.42 11.65
N GLU A 242 -11.33 13.67 12.03
CA GLU A 242 -11.50 14.87 11.22
C GLU A 242 -10.44 14.96 10.11
N ALA A 243 -9.17 14.65 10.41
CA ALA A 243 -8.10 14.63 9.40
C ALA A 243 -8.37 13.59 8.30
N ALA A 244 -8.95 12.45 8.67
CA ALA A 244 -9.29 11.36 7.75
C ALA A 244 -10.63 11.54 7.02
N SER A 245 -11.42 12.59 7.34
CA SER A 245 -12.73 12.84 6.75
C SER A 245 -12.70 14.05 5.80
N LYS A 246 -13.67 14.11 4.88
CA LYS A 246 -13.89 15.32 4.06
C LYS A 246 -14.40 16.50 4.87
N GLY A 247 -14.88 16.27 6.10
CA GLY A 247 -15.57 17.30 6.89
C GLY A 247 -16.80 17.82 6.14
N GLU A 248 -16.94 19.14 6.06
CA GLU A 248 -18.02 19.83 5.37
C GLU A 248 -17.79 19.98 3.85
N TYR A 249 -16.60 19.56 3.34
CA TYR A 249 -16.26 19.76 1.95
C TYR A 249 -16.77 18.63 1.05
N ARG A 250 -17.17 19.01 -0.16
CA ARG A 250 -17.67 18.07 -1.17
C ARG A 250 -16.56 17.15 -1.70
N HIS A 251 -15.33 17.68 -1.83
CA HIS A 251 -14.17 17.00 -2.39
C HIS A 251 -12.94 17.16 -1.46
N TYR A 252 -12.07 16.15 -1.39
CA TYR A 252 -10.80 16.25 -0.65
C TYR A 252 -9.92 17.39 -1.15
N MET A 253 -9.84 17.62 -2.45
CA MET A 253 -9.08 18.74 -3.02
C MET A 253 -9.60 20.10 -2.54
N GLU A 254 -10.92 20.26 -2.41
CA GLU A 254 -11.53 21.48 -1.86
C GLU A 254 -11.10 21.67 -0.39
N LYS A 255 -11.18 20.61 0.42
CA LYS A 255 -10.68 20.61 1.81
C LYS A 255 -9.20 21.03 1.84
N GLU A 256 -8.34 20.40 1.06
CA GLU A 256 -6.89 20.68 1.00
C GLU A 256 -6.60 22.13 0.59
N ILE A 257 -7.39 22.72 -0.31
CA ILE A 257 -7.28 24.15 -0.68
C ILE A 257 -7.52 25.04 0.53
N TYR A 258 -8.56 24.77 1.30
CA TYR A 258 -8.90 25.58 2.48
C TYR A 258 -7.99 25.31 3.69
N GLU A 259 -7.38 24.14 3.78
CA GLU A 259 -6.41 23.78 4.80
C GLU A 259 -4.99 24.32 4.53
N GLN A 260 -4.70 24.88 3.35
CA GLN A 260 -3.36 25.38 3.01
C GLN A 260 -2.78 26.38 4.03
N PRO A 261 -3.50 27.35 4.58
CA PRO A 261 -2.94 28.27 5.58
C PRO A 261 -2.43 27.52 6.83
N GLU A 262 -3.19 26.56 7.31
CA GLU A 262 -2.79 25.73 8.45
C GLU A 262 -1.63 24.79 8.09
N ALA A 263 -1.67 24.15 6.93
CA ALA A 263 -0.61 23.27 6.45
C ALA A 263 0.73 24.03 6.28
N VAL A 264 0.70 25.28 5.78
CA VAL A 264 1.87 26.13 5.70
C VAL A 264 2.35 26.50 7.10
N SER A 265 1.46 26.92 8.00
CA SER A 265 1.80 27.25 9.39
C SER A 265 2.49 26.07 10.08
N ASN A 266 1.88 24.88 10.02
CA ASN A 266 2.44 23.65 10.61
C ASN A 266 3.79 23.25 9.98
N THR A 267 3.99 23.55 8.69
CA THR A 267 5.25 23.26 8.00
C THR A 267 6.39 24.15 8.48
N ILE A 268 6.12 25.40 8.79
CA ILE A 268 7.17 26.35 9.25
C ILE A 268 7.30 26.36 10.78
N ASP A 269 6.33 25.86 11.51
CA ASP A 269 6.36 25.83 12.98
C ASP A 269 7.57 25.04 13.49
N GLY A 270 8.29 25.62 14.46
CA GLY A 270 9.53 25.07 15.00
C GLY A 270 10.73 25.08 14.02
N ARG A 271 10.56 25.61 12.78
CA ARG A 271 11.64 25.70 11.79
C ARG A 271 12.17 27.12 11.59
N ILE A 272 11.41 28.09 12.05
CA ILE A 272 11.80 29.50 12.02
C ILE A 272 11.91 29.99 13.44
N GLY A 273 13.04 30.59 13.80
CA GLY A 273 13.32 31.22 15.09
C GLY A 273 13.65 32.70 14.92
N GLY A 274 12.70 33.59 15.18
CA GLY A 274 12.86 35.00 14.88
C GLY A 274 12.84 35.28 13.38
N GLU A 275 13.94 35.79 12.80
CA GLU A 275 14.09 36.04 11.38
C GLU A 275 14.91 34.93 10.66
N ASP A 276 15.41 33.94 11.40
CA ASP A 276 16.31 32.90 10.89
C ASP A 276 15.66 31.52 10.81
N VAL A 277 16.11 30.71 9.83
CA VAL A 277 15.79 29.29 9.75
C VAL A 277 16.70 28.52 10.72
N LEU A 278 16.10 27.65 11.52
CA LEU A 278 16.83 26.82 12.50
C LEU A 278 17.49 25.62 11.81
N ASP A 279 18.78 25.74 11.48
CA ASP A 279 19.52 24.70 10.76
C ASP A 279 19.48 23.32 11.42
N ASN A 280 19.52 23.27 12.77
CA ASN A 280 19.58 22.02 13.54
C ASN A 280 18.36 21.10 13.37
N ILE A 281 17.23 21.63 12.87
CA ILE A 281 16.04 20.82 12.60
C ILE A 281 16.22 19.85 11.43
N PHE A 282 17.20 20.10 10.57
CA PHE A 282 17.55 19.22 9.43
C PHE A 282 18.55 18.13 9.81
N GLY A 283 18.90 18.03 11.10
CA GLY A 283 19.84 17.05 11.65
C GLY A 283 21.18 17.66 12.09
N LEU A 284 21.92 16.89 12.88
CA LEU A 284 23.25 17.31 13.37
C LEU A 284 24.20 17.53 12.20
N GLY A 285 24.84 18.71 12.13
CA GLY A 285 25.79 19.08 11.07
C GLY A 285 25.17 19.60 9.78
N SER A 286 23.86 19.86 9.73
CA SER A 286 23.18 20.39 8.55
C SER A 286 23.69 21.76 8.10
N SER A 287 24.04 22.65 9.03
CA SER A 287 24.63 23.94 8.74
C SER A 287 25.94 23.82 7.93
N ASP A 288 26.84 22.92 8.36
CA ASP A 288 28.08 22.62 7.64
C ASP A 288 27.83 21.97 6.27
N LEU A 289 26.77 21.18 6.14
CA LEU A 289 26.37 20.57 4.89
C LEU A 289 25.85 21.64 3.92
N PHE A 290 24.92 22.48 4.36
CA PHE A 290 24.31 23.51 3.52
C PHE A 290 25.34 24.51 2.99
N SER A 291 26.33 24.89 3.80
CA SER A 291 27.41 25.78 3.35
C SER A 291 28.28 25.22 2.19
N LYS A 292 28.25 23.88 2.00
CA LYS A 292 29.02 23.15 0.99
C LYS A 292 28.24 22.78 -0.26
N VAL A 293 26.91 22.95 -0.24
CA VAL A 293 26.05 22.63 -1.40
C VAL A 293 26.43 23.51 -2.57
N ARG A 294 26.61 22.92 -3.75
CA ARG A 294 26.92 23.59 -5.02
C ARG A 294 25.88 23.27 -6.10
N ARG A 295 25.04 22.29 -5.85
CA ARG A 295 24.01 21.87 -6.79
C ARG A 295 22.89 21.21 -6.06
N ILE A 296 21.65 21.48 -6.47
CA ILE A 296 20.43 20.83 -6.00
C ILE A 296 19.78 20.15 -7.18
N GLN A 297 19.41 18.88 -7.01
CA GLN A 297 18.63 18.14 -7.99
C GLN A 297 17.26 17.81 -7.39
N ILE A 298 16.19 18.33 -8.01
CA ILE A 298 14.81 18.08 -7.59
C ILE A 298 14.20 17.02 -8.50
N VAL A 299 13.73 15.93 -7.91
CA VAL A 299 13.06 14.84 -8.62
C VAL A 299 11.64 14.72 -8.08
N ALA A 300 10.65 14.95 -8.92
CA ALA A 300 9.25 14.95 -8.52
C ALA A 300 8.31 14.76 -9.73
N CYS A 301 7.04 14.44 -9.48
CA CYS A 301 5.96 14.44 -10.47
C CYS A 301 4.72 15.18 -9.91
N GLY A 302 3.73 15.46 -10.76
CA GLY A 302 2.49 16.11 -10.38
C GLY A 302 2.69 17.51 -9.78
N THR A 303 1.92 17.85 -8.76
CA THR A 303 1.99 19.14 -8.07
C THR A 303 3.34 19.38 -7.37
N SER A 304 3.98 18.33 -6.88
CA SER A 304 5.33 18.41 -6.31
C SER A 304 6.37 18.84 -7.34
N LEU A 305 6.24 18.43 -8.63
CA LEU A 305 7.10 18.92 -9.71
C LEU A 305 6.89 20.42 -9.93
N HIS A 306 5.66 20.91 -9.87
CA HIS A 306 5.39 22.34 -10.02
C HIS A 306 5.99 23.16 -8.87
N ALA A 307 5.84 22.71 -7.63
CA ALA A 307 6.51 23.29 -6.47
C ALA A 307 8.05 23.26 -6.64
N GLY A 308 8.60 22.11 -7.08
CA GLY A 308 10.01 21.96 -7.35
C GLY A 308 10.55 22.91 -8.43
N ARG A 309 9.78 23.19 -9.49
CA ARG A 309 10.15 24.19 -10.52
C ARG A 309 10.21 25.61 -9.96
N VAL A 310 9.27 25.98 -9.09
CA VAL A 310 9.31 27.27 -8.40
C VAL A 310 10.54 27.34 -7.49
N ALA A 311 10.77 26.31 -6.68
CA ALA A 311 11.93 26.23 -5.81
C ALA A 311 13.27 26.31 -6.60
N ALA A 312 13.38 25.59 -7.72
CA ALA A 312 14.57 25.64 -8.58
C ALA A 312 14.86 27.07 -9.10
N ASN A 313 13.80 27.80 -9.47
CA ASN A 313 13.96 29.20 -9.87
C ASN A 313 14.46 30.08 -8.70
N TRP A 314 13.96 29.85 -7.49
CA TRP A 314 14.43 30.60 -6.30
C TRP A 314 15.88 30.23 -5.93
N PHE A 315 16.22 28.93 -5.94
CA PHE A 315 17.60 28.51 -5.68
C PHE A 315 18.58 29.14 -6.67
N SER A 316 18.21 29.19 -7.95
CA SER A 316 19.06 29.78 -8.97
C SER A 316 19.15 31.33 -8.87
N SER A 317 18.02 32.00 -8.56
CA SER A 317 17.98 33.48 -8.55
C SER A 317 18.40 34.12 -7.24
N ILE A 318 18.25 33.43 -6.10
CA ILE A 318 18.49 33.97 -4.76
C ILE A 318 19.76 33.35 -4.14
N ALA A 319 19.90 31.99 -4.25
CA ALA A 319 21.03 31.29 -3.65
C ALA A 319 22.20 31.04 -4.63
N GLU A 320 22.02 31.37 -5.89
CA GLU A 320 23.03 31.21 -6.97
C GLU A 320 23.49 29.73 -7.12
N LEU A 321 22.56 28.76 -6.90
CA LEU A 321 22.79 27.31 -6.97
C LEU A 321 22.23 26.69 -8.27
#